data_33f7e5db5b8be1dc5b895706b566cb20
#
_entry.id   33f7e5db5b8be1dc5b895706b566cb20
#
_cell.length_a   1.000
_cell.length_b   1.000
_cell.length_c   1.000
_cell.angle_alpha   90.00
_cell.angle_beta   90.00
_cell.angle_gamma   90.00
#
_symmetry.space_group_name_H-M   'P 1'
#
loop_
_entity.id
_entity.type
_entity.pdbx_description
1 polymer ?
#
loop_
_entity_poly.entity_id
_entity_poly.type
_entity_poly.pdbx_seq_one_letter_code
_entity_poly.pdbx_strand_id
1 'polypeptide(L)'
;LKKINEEFDFFNNSKIVTIDLFGHTPGSIGLLVNLDKNQFLIASDAVSLLRNLEFEEVPKNAWNKAELLKSYQKIKKLSQKKINLICGHDYLQWNQNFKLGIEYN
;
A
#
# COMPACT_ATOMS: atom_id res chain seq x y z
N LEU A 1 -15.44 -17.34 -6.71
CA LEU A 1 -14.46 -16.28 -6.54
C LEU A 1 -15.15 -14.94 -6.28
N LYS A 2 -14.87 -14.35 -5.14
CA LYS A 2 -15.49 -13.08 -4.78
C LYS A 2 -14.69 -11.91 -5.38
N LYS A 3 -15.35 -11.05 -6.15
CA LYS A 3 -14.76 -9.79 -6.60
C LYS A 3 -14.75 -8.78 -5.46
N ILE A 4 -13.61 -8.15 -5.22
CA ILE A 4 -13.48 -7.07 -4.26
C ILE A 4 -13.43 -5.78 -5.06
N ASN A 5 -14.52 -5.00 -5.01
CA ASN A 5 -14.64 -3.72 -5.73
C ASN A 5 -14.55 -2.50 -4.81
N GLU A 6 -14.53 -2.73 -3.49
CA GLU A 6 -14.52 -1.71 -2.45
C GLU A 6 -13.65 -2.19 -1.30
N GLU A 7 -13.47 -1.36 -0.30
CA GLU A 7 -12.78 -1.76 0.91
C GLU A 7 -13.46 -2.97 1.54
N PHE A 8 -12.68 -3.98 1.86
CA PHE A 8 -13.18 -5.22 2.41
C PHE A 8 -12.46 -5.55 3.71
N ASP A 9 -13.23 -5.74 4.77
CA ASP A 9 -12.72 -6.11 6.09
C ASP A 9 -12.79 -7.64 6.25
N PHE A 10 -11.62 -8.30 6.22
CA PHE A 10 -11.55 -9.76 6.19
C PHE A 10 -12.19 -10.44 7.41
N PHE A 11 -12.09 -9.81 8.57
CA PHE A 11 -12.50 -10.45 9.83
C PHE A 11 -13.61 -9.67 10.55
N ASN A 12 -14.21 -8.69 9.92
CA ASN A 12 -15.23 -7.80 10.50
C ASN A 12 -14.79 -7.13 11.81
N ASN A 13 -13.50 -6.85 11.95
CA ASN A 13 -12.92 -6.22 13.14
C ASN A 13 -11.94 -5.09 12.80
N SER A 14 -11.89 -4.70 11.55
CA SER A 14 -11.02 -3.65 10.99
C SER A 14 -9.51 -3.90 11.14
N LYS A 15 -9.10 -5.13 11.44
CA LYS A 15 -7.67 -5.44 11.59
C LYS A 15 -6.94 -5.57 10.25
N ILE A 16 -7.58 -6.16 9.27
CA ILE A 16 -7.04 -6.27 7.91
C ILE A 16 -8.12 -5.84 6.92
N VAL A 17 -7.90 -4.70 6.28
CA VAL A 17 -8.84 -4.09 5.33
C VAL A 17 -8.16 -3.90 3.99
N THR A 18 -8.82 -4.28 2.90
CA THR A 18 -8.31 -3.97 1.57
C THR A 18 -8.59 -2.52 1.22
N ILE A 19 -7.71 -1.92 0.45
CA ILE A 19 -7.98 -0.64 -0.20
C ILE A 19 -7.67 -0.74 -1.70
N ASP A 20 -8.47 -0.06 -2.50
CA ASP A 20 -8.27 -0.02 -3.94
C ASP A 20 -7.08 0.87 -4.26
N LEU A 21 -6.07 0.30 -4.93
CA LEU A 21 -4.89 1.02 -5.39
C LEU A 21 -4.66 0.71 -6.88
N PHE A 22 -5.65 1.04 -7.69
CA PHE A 22 -5.62 0.77 -9.12
C PHE A 22 -4.56 1.59 -9.85
N GLY A 23 -4.08 1.06 -10.95
CA GLY A 23 -3.20 1.76 -11.86
C GLY A 23 -2.02 0.94 -12.35
N HIS A 24 -1.35 0.19 -11.49
CA HIS A 24 -0.36 -0.80 -11.91
C HIS A 24 -1.06 -1.90 -12.73
N THR A 25 -2.16 -2.40 -12.21
CA THR A 25 -3.14 -3.24 -12.91
C THR A 25 -4.54 -2.73 -12.60
N PRO A 26 -5.58 -3.16 -13.36
CA PRO A 26 -6.97 -2.73 -13.09
C PRO A 26 -7.51 -3.12 -11.73
N GLY A 27 -6.98 -4.20 -11.15
CA GLY A 27 -7.47 -4.74 -9.88
C GLY A 27 -6.46 -4.67 -8.73
N SER A 28 -5.43 -3.84 -8.84
CA SER A 28 -4.43 -3.72 -7.76
C SER A 28 -5.06 -3.25 -6.46
N ILE A 29 -4.72 -3.92 -5.38
CA ILE A 29 -5.17 -3.56 -4.03
C ILE A 29 -3.98 -3.45 -3.09
N GLY A 30 -4.15 -2.67 -2.03
CA GLY A 30 -3.27 -2.68 -0.87
C GLY A 30 -3.97 -3.31 0.34
N LEU A 31 -3.21 -3.57 1.38
CA LEU A 31 -3.72 -4.04 2.66
C LEU A 31 -3.40 -3.04 3.75
N LEU A 32 -4.43 -2.58 4.42
CA LEU A 32 -4.29 -1.79 5.63
C LEU A 32 -4.34 -2.76 6.82
N VAL A 33 -3.24 -2.80 7.57
CA VAL A 33 -3.10 -3.70 8.72
C VAL A 33 -3.07 -2.86 9.99
N ASN A 34 -4.09 -3.01 10.80
CA ASN A 34 -4.26 -2.26 12.05
C ASN A 34 -3.85 -3.13 13.23
N LEU A 35 -2.67 -2.87 13.78
CA LEU A 35 -2.16 -3.50 14.99
C LEU A 35 -2.44 -2.63 16.21
N ASP A 36 -2.14 -3.14 17.40
CA ASP A 36 -2.45 -2.41 18.64
C ASP A 36 -1.70 -1.08 18.76
N LYS A 37 -0.45 -1.03 18.32
CA LYS A 37 0.41 0.15 18.43
C LYS A 37 0.79 0.77 17.10
N ASN A 38 0.64 0.02 16.01
CA ASN A 38 1.09 0.43 14.69
C ASN A 38 0.02 0.18 13.63
N GLN A 39 0.05 0.98 12.60
CA GLN A 39 -0.76 0.79 11.42
C GLN A 39 0.17 0.69 10.21
N PHE A 40 -0.03 -0.34 9.38
CA PHE A 40 0.78 -0.56 8.18
C PHE A 40 -0.10 -0.53 6.94
N LEU A 41 0.41 0.06 5.87
CA LEU A 41 -0.17 -0.04 4.55
C LEU A 41 0.80 -0.82 3.66
N ILE A 42 0.39 -2.01 3.27
CA ILE A 42 1.14 -2.82 2.31
C ILE A 42 0.64 -2.44 0.92
N ALA A 43 1.42 -1.63 0.22
CA ALA A 43 1.01 -1.06 -1.07
C ALA A 43 1.24 -2.02 -2.25
N SER A 44 2.02 -3.07 -2.06
CA SER A 44 2.36 -4.01 -3.13
C SER A 44 2.91 -3.28 -4.36
N ASP A 45 2.50 -3.69 -5.56
CA ASP A 45 3.00 -3.11 -6.80
C ASP A 45 2.41 -1.73 -7.14
N ALA A 46 1.44 -1.25 -6.36
CA ALA A 46 0.98 0.13 -6.52
C ALA A 46 2.10 1.14 -6.22
N VAL A 47 3.00 0.80 -5.27
CA VAL A 47 4.21 1.58 -5.00
C VAL A 47 5.39 0.62 -4.92
N SER A 48 6.10 0.45 -6.01
CA SER A 48 7.27 -0.44 -6.05
C SER A 48 8.41 0.11 -5.21
N LEU A 49 8.73 1.38 -5.38
CA LEU A 49 9.79 2.09 -4.64
C LEU A 49 9.19 3.32 -3.98
N LEU A 50 9.65 3.63 -2.78
CA LEU A 50 9.19 4.82 -2.05
C LEU A 50 9.36 6.09 -2.89
N ARG A 51 10.45 6.19 -3.66
CA ARG A 51 10.68 7.32 -4.56
C ARG A 51 9.58 7.51 -5.60
N ASN A 52 8.96 6.43 -6.05
CA ASN A 52 7.86 6.53 -7.02
C ASN A 52 6.71 7.36 -6.44
N LEU A 53 6.38 7.12 -5.17
CA LEU A 53 5.36 7.89 -4.46
C LEU A 53 5.81 9.34 -4.21
N GLU A 54 7.03 9.53 -3.72
CA GLU A 54 7.56 10.86 -3.36
C GLU A 54 7.62 11.80 -4.55
N PHE A 55 8.09 11.31 -5.69
CA PHE A 55 8.26 12.10 -6.92
C PHE A 55 7.12 11.92 -7.92
N GLU A 56 6.09 11.16 -7.54
CA GLU A 56 4.95 10.85 -8.41
C GLU A 56 5.39 10.24 -9.77
N GLU A 57 6.39 9.38 -9.70
CA GLU A 57 6.90 8.65 -10.87
C GLU A 57 6.00 7.46 -11.17
N VAL A 58 5.51 7.36 -12.39
CA VAL A 58 4.71 6.23 -12.86
C VAL A 58 5.57 5.31 -13.72
N PRO A 59 5.72 4.03 -13.34
CA PRO A 59 6.44 3.08 -14.18
C PRO A 59 5.82 2.96 -15.59
N LYS A 60 6.68 2.76 -16.59
CA LYS A 60 6.22 2.66 -18.00
C LYS A 60 5.26 1.51 -18.25
N ASN A 61 5.35 0.45 -17.44
CA ASN A 61 4.49 -0.73 -17.56
C ASN A 61 3.18 -0.62 -16.78
N ALA A 62 2.87 0.54 -16.21
CA ALA A 62 1.59 0.74 -15.53
C ALA A 62 0.43 0.63 -16.54
N TRP A 63 -0.64 -0.04 -16.10
CA TRP A 63 -1.84 -0.16 -16.92
C TRP A 63 -2.50 1.20 -17.20
N ASN A 64 -2.58 2.06 -16.19
CA ASN A 64 -3.22 3.37 -16.30
C ASN A 64 -2.54 4.38 -15.39
N LYS A 65 -1.86 5.34 -16.02
CA LYS A 65 -1.13 6.39 -15.31
C LYS A 65 -2.03 7.24 -14.42
N ALA A 66 -3.18 7.67 -14.94
CA ALA A 66 -4.10 8.54 -14.19
C ALA A 66 -4.64 7.83 -12.94
N GLU A 67 -4.99 6.56 -13.06
CA GLU A 67 -5.46 5.75 -11.93
C GLU A 67 -4.36 5.56 -10.89
N LEU A 68 -3.11 5.32 -11.34
CA LEU A 68 -2.00 5.15 -10.42
C LEU A 68 -1.69 6.44 -9.65
N LEU A 69 -1.76 7.60 -10.32
CA LEU A 69 -1.60 8.89 -9.65
C LEU A 69 -2.70 9.15 -8.62
N LYS A 70 -3.94 8.74 -8.88
CA LYS A 70 -5.02 8.80 -7.88
C LYS A 70 -4.70 7.92 -6.69
N SER A 71 -4.15 6.73 -6.92
CA SER A 71 -3.73 5.82 -5.85
C SER A 71 -2.61 6.42 -5.01
N TYR A 72 -1.65 7.10 -5.63
CA TYR A 72 -0.60 7.83 -4.92
C TYR A 72 -1.19 8.91 -3.99
N GLN A 73 -2.18 9.67 -4.47
CA GLN A 73 -2.84 10.68 -3.65
C GLN A 73 -3.59 10.05 -2.47
N LYS A 74 -4.26 8.93 -2.70
CA LYS A 74 -4.93 8.17 -1.63
C LYS A 74 -3.92 7.72 -0.56
N ILE A 75 -2.78 7.19 -0.95
CA ILE A 75 -1.72 6.75 -0.04
C ILE A 75 -1.14 7.93 0.74
N LYS A 76 -0.84 9.04 0.07
CA LYS A 76 -0.33 10.25 0.73
C LYS A 76 -1.30 10.78 1.77
N LYS A 77 -2.59 10.78 1.47
CA LYS A 77 -3.63 11.20 2.41
C LYS A 77 -3.69 10.29 3.64
N LEU A 78 -3.61 8.98 3.44
CA LEU A 78 -3.55 8.01 4.54
C LEU A 78 -2.28 8.19 5.38
N SER A 79 -1.14 8.47 4.74
CA SER A 79 0.15 8.64 5.41
C SER A 79 0.20 9.84 6.36
N GLN A 80 -0.69 10.80 6.21
CA GLN A 80 -0.83 11.91 7.18
C GLN A 80 -1.24 11.42 8.57
N LYS A 81 -1.77 10.21 8.69
CA LYS A 81 -2.20 9.58 9.94
C LYS A 81 -1.13 8.70 10.61
N LYS A 82 0.14 8.88 10.29
CA LYS A 82 1.26 8.07 10.81
C LYS A 82 1.15 6.58 10.46
N ILE A 83 0.80 6.28 9.23
CA ILE A 83 0.77 4.93 8.71
C ILE A 83 2.17 4.55 8.19
N ASN A 84 2.63 3.36 8.54
CA ASN A 84 3.89 2.82 8.04
C ASN A 84 3.64 2.20 6.66
N LEU A 85 4.19 2.80 5.62
CA LEU A 85 4.06 2.31 4.25
C LEU A 85 5.09 1.20 3.98
N ILE A 86 4.63 0.09 3.40
CA ILE A 86 5.49 -0.98 2.90
C ILE A 86 5.35 -1.02 1.38
N CYS A 87 6.44 -0.72 0.69
CA CYS A 87 6.52 -0.75 -0.77
C CYS A 87 6.77 -2.17 -1.29
N GLY A 88 6.41 -2.43 -2.53
CA GLY A 88 6.48 -3.77 -3.11
C GLY A 88 7.90 -4.31 -3.33
N HIS A 89 8.83 -3.45 -3.74
CA HIS A 89 10.18 -3.84 -4.19
C HIS A 89 11.29 -2.95 -3.67
N ASP A 90 11.09 -2.26 -2.56
CA ASP A 90 12.06 -1.30 -2.04
C ASP A 90 12.99 -1.95 -1.01
N TYR A 91 14.12 -2.44 -1.50
CA TYR A 91 15.14 -3.08 -0.67
C TYR A 91 15.71 -2.15 0.40
N LEU A 92 15.94 -0.88 0.07
CA LEU A 92 16.47 0.09 1.03
C LEU A 92 15.48 0.36 2.15
N GLN A 93 14.20 0.56 1.83
CA GLN A 93 13.15 0.72 2.83
C GLN A 93 13.09 -0.48 3.76
N TRP A 94 13.10 -1.69 3.20
CA TRP A 94 13.03 -2.92 3.97
C TRP A 94 14.19 -3.04 4.94
N ASN A 95 15.42 -2.82 4.46
CA ASN A 95 16.62 -2.93 5.29
C ASN A 95 16.72 -1.88 6.39
N GLN A 96 16.23 -0.66 6.14
CA GLN A 96 16.29 0.44 7.10
C GLN A 96 15.24 0.32 8.19
N ASN A 97 14.05 -0.17 7.85
CA ASN A 97 12.87 -0.09 8.72
C ASN A 97 12.47 -1.42 9.35
N PHE A 98 12.95 -2.53 8.82
CA PHE A 98 12.53 -3.85 9.27
C PHE A 98 13.74 -4.75 9.55
N LYS A 99 13.59 -5.60 10.56
CA LYS A 99 14.59 -6.61 10.92
C LYS A 99 13.94 -7.98 10.93
N LEU A 100 14.65 -8.98 10.38
CA LEU A 100 14.18 -10.35 10.40
C LEU A 100 13.99 -10.85 11.82
N GLY A 101 12.88 -11.53 12.08
CA GLY A 101 12.56 -12.12 13.37
C GLY A 101 12.03 -11.14 14.42
N ILE A 102 11.83 -9.87 14.08
CA ILE A 102 11.21 -8.90 14.98
C ILE A 102 9.70 -8.88 14.75
N GLU A 103 8.95 -8.94 15.85
CA GLU A 103 7.51 -8.81 15.86
C GLU A 103 7.10 -7.34 16.01
N TYR A 104 6.20 -6.86 15.17
CA TYR A 104 5.69 -5.48 15.18
C TYR A 104 4.22 -5.47 15.63
N ASN A 105 3.92 -4.70 16.67
CA ASN A 105 2.55 -4.64 17.22
C ASN A 105 1.84 -3.32 16.86
#